data_1356bbcd0e1b0cab6074bafce29efda0
#
_entry.id   1356bbcd0e1b0cab6074bafce29efda0
#
_cell.length_a   1.000
_cell.length_b   1.000
_cell.length_c   1.000
_cell.angle_alpha   90.00
_cell.angle_beta   90.00
_cell.angle_gamma   90.00
#
_symmetry.space_group_name_H-M   'P 1'
#
loop_
_entity.id
_entity.type
_entity.pdbx_description
1 polymer ?
#
loop_
_entity_poly.entity_id
_entity_poly.type
_entity_poly.pdbx_seq_one_letter_code
_entity_poly.pdbx_strand_id
1 'polypeptide(L)'
;MPNRPPAMFIADSLGLDFLNSIATPVDTPVDWIDDGAGLIDWLGQAKLVPSDELDAMRARALPGELDKVADQARALREWFRGFVRKHAGRPLTAKALQELGPLNSLLERDEAFRQIVSRHGESSDGLALQKIRRWRSPESLLLPVGEAMAKFVCEEDFSGVKACEGHNCTMLFADHTRRRARRWCIMAVCGNRAKQAAHRNRLKSRQ
;
A
#
# COMPACT_ATOMS: atom_id res chain seq x y z
N MET A 1 -9.47 -19.22 9.82
CA MET A 1 -8.74 -18.03 9.35
C MET A 1 -9.06 -16.89 10.29
N PRO A 2 -8.11 -16.07 10.73
CA PRO A 2 -8.45 -14.89 11.50
C PRO A 2 -9.40 -14.02 10.66
N ASN A 3 -10.46 -13.53 11.29
CA ASN A 3 -11.47 -12.69 10.62
C ASN A 3 -10.88 -11.27 10.46
N ARG A 4 -9.93 -11.11 9.51
CA ARG A 4 -9.39 -9.79 9.16
C ARG A 4 -10.47 -8.98 8.43
N PRO A 5 -10.69 -7.72 8.81
CA PRO A 5 -11.52 -6.85 8.01
C PRO A 5 -10.89 -6.62 6.62
N PRO A 6 -11.68 -6.26 5.59
CA PRO A 6 -11.14 -5.88 4.29
C PRO A 6 -10.06 -4.82 4.41
N ALA A 7 -8.99 -4.93 3.59
CA ALA A 7 -7.93 -3.94 3.56
C ALA A 7 -8.44 -2.58 3.07
N MET A 8 -7.81 -1.51 3.54
CA MET A 8 -8.24 -0.14 3.24
C MET A 8 -7.33 0.47 2.16
N PHE A 9 -7.85 0.63 0.95
CA PHE A 9 -7.18 1.28 -0.17
C PHE A 9 -7.74 2.69 -0.34
N ILE A 10 -7.20 3.65 0.40
CA ILE A 10 -7.74 5.02 0.52
C ILE A 10 -6.69 6.12 0.39
N ALA A 11 -5.45 5.75 0.11
CA ALA A 11 -4.34 6.70 0.05
C ALA A 11 -4.11 7.28 -1.35
N ASP A 12 -4.94 6.90 -2.33
CA ASP A 12 -4.84 7.27 -3.75
C ASP A 12 -3.54 6.79 -4.43
N SER A 13 -2.77 5.92 -3.75
CA SER A 13 -1.54 5.30 -4.25
C SER A 13 -1.28 3.96 -3.57
N LEU A 14 -1.05 2.91 -4.35
CA LEU A 14 -0.74 1.58 -3.81
C LEU A 14 0.54 1.55 -2.95
N GLY A 15 1.51 2.42 -3.24
CA GLY A 15 2.71 2.55 -2.40
C GLY A 15 2.37 3.06 -1.00
N LEU A 16 1.43 4.01 -0.87
CA LEU A 16 0.92 4.47 0.42
C LEU A 16 -0.04 3.46 1.05
N ASP A 17 -0.89 2.78 0.25
CA ASP A 17 -1.77 1.74 0.77
C ASP A 17 -0.97 0.56 1.35
N PHE A 18 0.22 0.26 0.78
CA PHE A 18 1.13 -0.69 1.38
C PHE A 18 1.64 -0.22 2.75
N LEU A 19 2.00 1.05 2.93
CA LEU A 19 2.32 1.59 4.25
C LEU A 19 1.14 1.48 5.21
N ASN A 20 -0.06 1.72 4.71
CA ASN A 20 -1.30 1.67 5.48
C ASN A 20 -1.81 0.23 5.71
N SER A 21 -1.11 -0.80 5.22
CA SER A 21 -1.42 -2.20 5.53
C SER A 21 -1.23 -2.57 7.00
N ILE A 22 -0.71 -1.66 7.81
CA ILE A 22 -0.88 -1.62 9.27
C ILE A 22 -1.45 -0.25 9.65
N ALA A 23 -2.56 -0.24 10.34
CA ALA A 23 -3.23 1.00 10.74
C ALA A 23 -4.11 0.80 11.97
N THR A 24 -4.53 1.93 12.56
CA THR A 24 -5.54 1.96 13.63
C THR A 24 -6.79 2.68 13.11
N PRO A 25 -7.60 2.02 12.29
CA PRO A 25 -8.74 2.67 11.64
C PRO A 25 -9.88 3.01 12.62
N VAL A 26 -10.06 2.19 13.66
CA VAL A 26 -11.15 2.30 14.64
C VAL A 26 -10.66 1.91 16.04
N ASP A 27 -9.67 2.63 16.59
CA ASP A 27 -9.14 2.45 17.96
C ASP A 27 -8.44 1.10 18.22
N THR A 28 -8.49 0.14 17.27
CA THR A 28 -7.81 -1.14 17.33
C THR A 28 -6.79 -1.23 16.20
N PRO A 29 -5.52 -1.51 16.50
CA PRO A 29 -4.51 -1.77 15.47
C PRO A 29 -4.88 -3.02 14.66
N VAL A 30 -4.75 -2.93 13.35
CA VAL A 30 -4.89 -4.04 12.40
C VAL A 30 -3.64 -4.08 11.54
N ASP A 31 -2.98 -5.22 11.49
CA ASP A 31 -1.96 -5.51 10.47
C ASP A 31 -2.56 -6.51 9.47
N TRP A 32 -2.74 -6.07 8.23
CA TRP A 32 -3.28 -6.92 7.17
C TRP A 32 -2.24 -7.89 6.60
N ILE A 33 -0.95 -7.70 6.95
CA ILE A 33 0.19 -8.52 6.51
C ILE A 33 0.88 -9.15 7.74
N ASP A 34 0.11 -9.60 8.73
CA ASP A 34 0.64 -10.18 9.98
C ASP A 34 1.25 -11.58 9.79
N ASP A 35 0.82 -12.31 8.75
CA ASP A 35 1.32 -13.63 8.36
C ASP A 35 1.31 -13.81 6.82
N GLY A 36 1.74 -14.97 6.33
CA GLY A 36 1.77 -15.28 4.90
C GLY A 36 0.38 -15.32 4.26
N ALA A 37 -0.65 -15.75 4.98
CA ALA A 37 -2.02 -15.73 4.51
C ALA A 37 -2.53 -14.30 4.35
N GLY A 38 -2.23 -13.42 5.32
CA GLY A 38 -2.53 -11.99 5.25
C GLY A 38 -1.84 -11.30 4.08
N LEU A 39 -0.56 -11.61 3.84
CA LEU A 39 0.16 -11.09 2.68
C LEU A 39 -0.54 -11.45 1.36
N ILE A 40 -0.87 -12.72 1.16
CA ILE A 40 -1.57 -13.21 -0.04
C ILE A 40 -2.93 -12.52 -0.20
N ASP A 41 -3.70 -12.43 0.87
CA ASP A 41 -5.02 -11.79 0.85
C ASP A 41 -4.93 -10.29 0.54
N TRP A 42 -3.94 -9.60 1.12
CA TRP A 42 -3.71 -8.18 0.86
C TRP A 42 -3.30 -7.94 -0.61
N LEU A 43 -2.38 -8.76 -1.16
CA LEU A 43 -1.93 -8.66 -2.56
C LEU A 43 -3.09 -8.89 -3.55
N GLY A 44 -3.98 -9.82 -3.24
CA GLY A 44 -5.19 -10.09 -4.03
C GLY A 44 -6.16 -8.91 -4.01
N GLN A 45 -6.44 -8.34 -2.82
CA GLN A 45 -7.30 -7.17 -2.67
C GLN A 45 -6.69 -5.93 -3.36
N ALA A 46 -5.36 -5.76 -3.30
CA ALA A 46 -4.61 -4.70 -3.99
C ALA A 46 -4.56 -4.90 -5.52
N LYS A 47 -4.95 -6.08 -6.02
CA LYS A 47 -4.82 -6.47 -7.44
C LYS A 47 -3.39 -6.33 -7.98
N LEU A 48 -2.40 -6.54 -7.13
CA LEU A 48 -0.99 -6.47 -7.49
C LEU A 48 -0.47 -7.78 -8.09
N VAL A 49 -1.12 -8.89 -7.79
CA VAL A 49 -0.78 -10.23 -8.27
C VAL A 49 -2.05 -10.88 -8.81
N PRO A 50 -2.00 -11.55 -9.98
CA PRO A 50 -3.12 -12.33 -10.49
C PRO A 50 -3.56 -13.43 -9.50
N SER A 51 -4.86 -13.72 -9.46
CA SER A 51 -5.43 -14.68 -8.50
C SER A 51 -4.89 -16.09 -8.67
N ASP A 52 -4.72 -16.53 -9.92
CA ASP A 52 -4.15 -17.84 -10.27
C ASP A 52 -2.70 -17.98 -9.78
N GLU A 53 -1.92 -16.93 -9.86
CA GLU A 53 -0.54 -16.92 -9.32
C GLU A 53 -0.53 -16.95 -7.79
N LEU A 54 -1.46 -16.23 -7.13
CA LEU A 54 -1.59 -16.31 -5.67
C LEU A 54 -1.98 -17.71 -5.21
N ASP A 55 -2.89 -18.37 -5.91
CA ASP A 55 -3.31 -19.73 -5.62
C ASP A 55 -2.18 -20.74 -5.87
N ALA A 56 -1.43 -20.56 -6.96
CA ALA A 56 -0.24 -21.37 -7.25
C ALA A 56 0.85 -21.19 -6.17
N MET A 57 1.08 -19.96 -5.70
CA MET A 57 2.01 -19.69 -4.59
C MET A 57 1.57 -20.38 -3.30
N ARG A 58 0.28 -20.30 -2.96
CA ARG A 58 -0.30 -20.98 -1.79
C ARG A 58 -0.11 -22.50 -1.85
N ALA A 59 -0.31 -23.08 -3.02
CA ALA A 59 -0.24 -24.53 -3.20
C ALA A 59 1.18 -25.09 -3.16
N ARG A 60 2.18 -24.34 -3.62
CA ARG A 60 3.57 -24.81 -3.76
C ARG A 60 4.51 -24.37 -2.63
N ALA A 61 4.13 -23.38 -1.83
CA ALA A 61 4.96 -22.89 -0.74
C ALA A 61 5.18 -23.94 0.35
N LEU A 62 6.40 -24.04 0.84
CA LEU A 62 6.72 -24.89 1.99
C LEU A 62 6.13 -24.29 3.28
N PRO A 63 5.92 -25.09 4.33
CA PRO A 63 5.45 -24.60 5.62
C PRO A 63 6.32 -23.45 6.15
N GLY A 64 5.71 -22.30 6.49
CA GLY A 64 6.37 -21.10 7.00
C GLY A 64 7.12 -20.26 5.95
N GLU A 65 7.14 -20.66 4.68
CA GLU A 65 7.82 -19.90 3.62
C GLU A 65 7.11 -18.59 3.32
N LEU A 66 5.79 -18.60 3.21
CA LEU A 66 4.99 -17.38 3.03
C LEU A 66 5.06 -16.46 4.25
N ASP A 67 5.19 -17.02 5.46
CA ASP A 67 5.35 -16.21 6.68
C ASP A 67 6.68 -15.44 6.66
N LYS A 68 7.77 -16.07 6.18
CA LYS A 68 9.05 -15.38 5.98
C LYS A 68 8.94 -14.23 4.97
N VAL A 69 8.16 -14.42 3.90
CA VAL A 69 7.93 -13.35 2.91
C VAL A 69 7.08 -12.23 3.52
N ALA A 70 6.09 -12.56 4.36
CA ALA A 70 5.34 -11.56 5.12
C ALA A 70 6.23 -10.77 6.09
N ASP A 71 7.19 -11.42 6.76
CA ASP A 71 8.21 -10.76 7.59
C ASP A 71 9.04 -9.76 6.77
N GLN A 72 9.50 -10.17 5.59
CA GLN A 72 10.24 -9.31 4.68
C GLN A 72 9.38 -8.13 4.18
N ALA A 73 8.10 -8.37 3.86
CA ALA A 73 7.15 -7.32 3.49
C ALA A 73 6.99 -6.29 4.63
N ARG A 74 6.85 -6.76 5.89
CA ARG A 74 6.75 -5.87 7.06
C ARG A 74 8.03 -5.05 7.26
N ALA A 75 9.20 -5.66 7.15
CA ALA A 75 10.48 -4.96 7.26
C ALA A 75 10.63 -3.88 6.16
N LEU A 76 10.29 -4.23 4.91
CA LEU A 76 10.27 -3.31 3.79
C LEU A 76 9.29 -2.14 4.03
N ARG A 77 8.09 -2.43 4.54
CA ARG A 77 7.07 -1.45 4.89
C ARG A 77 7.57 -0.45 5.93
N GLU A 78 8.20 -0.91 7.00
CA GLU A 78 8.68 -0.01 8.06
C GLU A 78 9.87 0.85 7.61
N TRP A 79 10.79 0.29 6.83
CA TRP A 79 11.84 1.09 6.19
C TRP A 79 11.23 2.19 5.30
N PHE A 80 10.28 1.82 4.43
CA PHE A 80 9.62 2.77 3.52
C PHE A 80 8.80 3.82 4.28
N ARG A 81 8.15 3.43 5.35
CA ARG A 81 7.46 4.36 6.27
C ARG A 81 8.41 5.43 6.82
N GLY A 82 9.60 5.02 7.25
CA GLY A 82 10.65 5.93 7.70
C GLY A 82 11.03 6.92 6.61
N PHE A 83 11.28 6.43 5.39
CA PHE A 83 11.59 7.25 4.22
C PHE A 83 10.47 8.26 3.92
N VAL A 84 9.24 7.79 3.78
CA VAL A 84 8.09 8.67 3.45
C VAL A 84 7.86 9.72 4.52
N ARG A 85 7.90 9.37 5.80
CA ARG A 85 7.74 10.32 6.91
C ARG A 85 8.84 11.40 6.94
N LYS A 86 10.07 11.02 6.63
CA LYS A 86 11.21 11.94 6.57
C LYS A 86 11.05 12.99 5.47
N HIS A 87 10.44 12.62 4.35
CA HIS A 87 10.33 13.46 3.15
C HIS A 87 8.94 14.09 2.95
N ALA A 88 7.91 13.66 3.68
CA ALA A 88 6.55 14.20 3.59
C ALA A 88 6.49 15.72 3.81
N GLY A 89 5.58 16.40 3.10
CA GLY A 89 5.34 17.84 3.22
C GLY A 89 6.35 18.73 2.47
N ARG A 90 7.28 18.17 1.70
CA ARG A 90 8.25 18.92 0.89
C ARG A 90 8.57 18.15 -0.41
N PRO A 91 8.94 18.84 -1.51
CA PRO A 91 9.32 18.18 -2.75
C PRO A 91 10.48 17.20 -2.54
N LEU A 92 10.36 16.01 -3.11
CA LEU A 92 11.45 15.05 -3.14
C LEU A 92 12.53 15.51 -4.14
N THR A 93 13.79 15.39 -3.78
CA THR A 93 14.92 15.79 -4.63
C THR A 93 15.79 14.58 -4.98
N ALA A 94 16.63 14.70 -6.01
CA ALA A 94 17.57 13.65 -6.41
C ALA A 94 18.51 13.19 -5.27
N LYS A 95 18.73 14.00 -4.24
CA LYS A 95 19.51 13.60 -3.05
C LYS A 95 18.89 12.40 -2.31
N ALA A 96 17.57 12.25 -2.38
CA ALA A 96 16.87 11.11 -1.77
C ALA A 96 17.24 9.77 -2.40
N LEU A 97 17.81 9.75 -3.62
CA LEU A 97 18.26 8.53 -4.29
C LEU A 97 19.24 7.72 -3.43
N GLN A 98 20.08 8.37 -2.65
CA GLN A 98 21.03 7.71 -1.76
C GLN A 98 20.35 6.85 -0.66
N GLU A 99 19.10 7.15 -0.35
CA GLU A 99 18.32 6.45 0.67
C GLU A 99 17.48 5.30 0.09
N LEU A 100 17.35 5.22 -1.25
CA LEU A 100 16.50 4.25 -1.95
C LEU A 100 17.21 2.94 -2.29
N GLY A 101 18.39 2.69 -1.76
CA GLY A 101 19.14 1.45 -1.97
C GLY A 101 18.31 0.17 -1.77
N PRO A 102 17.60 -0.02 -0.64
CA PRO A 102 16.78 -1.21 -0.41
C PRO A 102 15.68 -1.42 -1.47
N LEU A 103 15.07 -0.33 -1.95
CA LEU A 103 14.06 -0.40 -3.01
C LEU A 103 14.69 -0.77 -4.36
N ASN A 104 15.81 -0.14 -4.73
CA ASN A 104 16.51 -0.46 -5.96
C ASN A 104 16.99 -1.91 -5.98
N SER A 105 17.53 -2.42 -4.86
CA SER A 105 17.97 -3.82 -4.76
C SER A 105 16.79 -4.82 -4.88
N LEU A 106 15.58 -4.42 -4.47
CA LEU A 106 14.38 -5.22 -4.73
C LEU A 106 14.01 -5.19 -6.21
N LEU A 107 14.01 -4.01 -6.83
CA LEU A 107 13.63 -3.82 -8.23
C LEU A 107 14.60 -4.53 -9.21
N GLU A 108 15.88 -4.58 -8.90
CA GLU A 108 16.90 -5.30 -9.69
C GLU A 108 16.60 -6.81 -9.84
N ARG A 109 15.83 -7.37 -8.92
CA ARG A 109 15.42 -8.78 -8.95
C ARG A 109 14.19 -9.04 -9.80
N ASP A 110 13.54 -7.98 -10.37
CA ASP A 110 12.29 -8.12 -11.12
C ASP A 110 12.54 -8.66 -12.54
N GLU A 111 12.15 -9.90 -12.77
CA GLU A 111 12.19 -10.55 -14.09
C GLU A 111 10.91 -10.26 -14.90
N ALA A 112 10.46 -9.00 -14.94
CA ALA A 112 9.33 -8.61 -15.77
C ALA A 112 9.73 -8.54 -17.25
N PHE A 113 8.84 -9.02 -18.13
CA PHE A 113 8.99 -8.97 -19.58
C PHE A 113 7.68 -8.54 -20.25
N ARG A 114 7.75 -8.23 -21.53
CA ARG A 114 6.56 -7.90 -22.30
C ARG A 114 6.19 -9.04 -23.24
N GLN A 115 4.91 -9.33 -23.35
CA GLN A 115 4.37 -10.37 -24.23
C GLN A 115 3.15 -9.84 -24.98
N ILE A 116 3.02 -10.27 -26.23
CA ILE A 116 1.80 -10.04 -27.01
C ILE A 116 0.78 -11.10 -26.59
N VAL A 117 -0.38 -10.67 -26.15
CA VAL A 117 -1.49 -11.50 -25.70
C VAL A 117 -2.79 -11.14 -26.42
N SER A 118 -3.76 -12.06 -26.41
CA SER A 118 -5.12 -11.72 -26.84
C SER A 118 -5.70 -10.64 -25.94
N ARG A 119 -6.35 -9.64 -26.56
CA ARG A 119 -7.16 -8.67 -25.82
C ARG A 119 -8.48 -9.32 -25.48
N HIS A 120 -8.70 -9.65 -24.21
CA HIS A 120 -9.99 -10.11 -23.72
C HIS A 120 -10.90 -8.92 -23.43
N GLY A 121 -12.05 -8.83 -24.12
CA GLY A 121 -13.06 -7.78 -23.90
C GLY A 121 -14.21 -7.93 -24.88
N GLU A 122 -15.41 -7.51 -24.51
CA GLU A 122 -16.70 -7.79 -25.18
C GLU A 122 -16.84 -7.30 -26.62
N SER A 123 -15.84 -6.67 -27.24
CA SER A 123 -16.04 -6.08 -28.58
C SER A 123 -14.84 -6.06 -29.53
N SER A 124 -13.73 -6.70 -29.28
CA SER A 124 -12.66 -6.77 -30.29
C SER A 124 -11.71 -7.96 -30.13
N ASP A 125 -11.68 -8.84 -31.12
CA ASP A 125 -10.55 -9.71 -31.39
C ASP A 125 -9.33 -8.86 -31.74
N GLY A 126 -8.39 -8.73 -30.80
CA GLY A 126 -7.21 -7.92 -31.00
C GLY A 126 -6.04 -8.41 -30.18
N LEU A 127 -4.87 -7.83 -30.44
CA LEU A 127 -3.65 -8.09 -29.70
C LEU A 127 -3.35 -6.94 -28.74
N ALA A 128 -2.79 -7.26 -27.58
CA ALA A 128 -2.32 -6.28 -26.60
C ALA A 128 -0.89 -6.63 -26.18
N LEU A 129 -0.07 -5.60 -25.96
CA LEU A 129 1.24 -5.77 -25.35
C LEU A 129 1.08 -5.69 -23.83
N GLN A 130 1.28 -6.80 -23.14
CA GLN A 130 1.13 -6.90 -21.69
C GLN A 130 2.49 -7.06 -21.01
N LYS A 131 2.67 -6.41 -19.85
CA LYS A 131 3.79 -6.67 -18.96
C LYS A 131 3.46 -7.90 -18.11
N ILE A 132 4.31 -8.90 -18.19
CA ILE A 132 4.18 -10.17 -17.43
C ILE A 132 5.41 -10.30 -16.54
N ARG A 133 5.24 -10.91 -15.37
CA ARG A 133 6.32 -11.20 -14.42
C ARG A 133 6.49 -12.69 -14.26
N ARG A 134 7.73 -13.13 -14.05
CA ARG A 134 8.02 -14.52 -13.72
C ARG A 134 7.93 -14.73 -12.21
N TRP A 135 7.03 -15.60 -11.81
CA TRP A 135 6.76 -15.93 -10.41
C TRP A 135 7.54 -17.20 -9.99
N ARG A 136 8.85 -17.06 -9.76
CA ARG A 136 9.74 -18.21 -9.52
C ARG A 136 9.68 -18.74 -8.10
N SER A 137 9.50 -17.87 -7.13
CA SER A 137 9.51 -18.20 -5.70
C SER A 137 8.54 -17.28 -4.94
N PRO A 138 8.17 -17.62 -3.70
CA PRO A 138 7.34 -16.75 -2.87
C PRO A 138 7.86 -15.33 -2.68
N GLU A 139 9.18 -15.11 -2.67
CA GLU A 139 9.78 -13.77 -2.57
C GLU A 139 9.44 -12.90 -3.76
N SER A 140 9.10 -13.47 -4.93
CA SER A 140 8.66 -12.70 -6.09
C SER A 140 7.36 -11.92 -5.83
N LEU A 141 6.58 -12.29 -4.80
CA LEU A 141 5.41 -11.54 -4.34
C LEU A 141 5.74 -10.12 -3.85
N LEU A 142 6.99 -9.85 -3.46
CA LEU A 142 7.44 -8.51 -3.06
C LEU A 142 7.71 -7.58 -4.26
N LEU A 143 7.94 -8.12 -5.45
CA LEU A 143 8.31 -7.34 -6.63
C LEU A 143 7.23 -6.35 -7.08
N PRO A 144 5.94 -6.72 -7.16
CA PRO A 144 4.89 -5.74 -7.48
C PRO A 144 4.69 -4.70 -6.38
N VAL A 145 4.98 -5.05 -5.12
CA VAL A 145 4.98 -4.08 -4.02
C VAL A 145 6.11 -3.06 -4.22
N GLY A 146 7.32 -3.53 -4.55
CA GLY A 146 8.46 -2.68 -4.90
C GLY A 146 8.15 -1.75 -6.07
N GLU A 147 7.49 -2.25 -7.12
CA GLU A 147 7.05 -1.43 -8.26
C GLU A 147 6.04 -0.36 -7.84
N ALA A 148 5.07 -0.70 -6.98
CA ALA A 148 4.09 0.26 -6.47
C ALA A 148 4.75 1.35 -5.62
N MET A 149 5.72 0.99 -4.77
CA MET A 149 6.52 1.94 -4.00
C MET A 149 7.35 2.86 -4.91
N ALA A 150 7.99 2.30 -5.94
CA ALA A 150 8.81 3.07 -6.89
C ALA A 150 7.95 4.06 -7.69
N LYS A 151 6.77 3.65 -8.15
CA LYS A 151 5.81 4.55 -8.80
C LYS A 151 5.43 5.70 -7.89
N PHE A 152 5.10 5.42 -6.64
CA PHE A 152 4.78 6.46 -5.66
C PHE A 152 5.96 7.43 -5.48
N VAL A 153 7.19 6.94 -5.34
CA VAL A 153 8.39 7.78 -5.17
C VAL A 153 8.64 8.67 -6.38
N CYS A 154 8.40 8.16 -7.59
CA CYS A 154 8.72 8.87 -8.85
C CYS A 154 7.61 9.80 -9.33
N GLU A 155 6.35 9.47 -9.04
CA GLU A 155 5.19 10.13 -9.65
C GLU A 155 4.45 11.04 -8.67
N GLU A 156 4.61 10.82 -7.33
CA GLU A 156 3.87 11.58 -6.33
C GLU A 156 4.59 12.87 -5.92
N ASP A 157 3.80 13.92 -5.75
CA ASP A 157 4.28 15.15 -5.12
C ASP A 157 4.31 15.00 -3.60
N PHE A 158 5.49 14.74 -3.07
CA PHE A 158 5.71 14.56 -1.63
C PHE A 158 5.33 15.78 -0.78
N SER A 159 5.21 16.97 -1.37
CA SER A 159 4.70 18.15 -0.66
C SER A 159 3.21 18.02 -0.30
N GLY A 160 2.48 17.13 -1.00
CA GLY A 160 1.10 16.76 -0.73
C GLY A 160 0.93 15.57 0.21
N VAL A 161 2.00 14.85 0.56
CA VAL A 161 1.92 13.69 1.45
C VAL A 161 1.73 14.12 2.89
N LYS A 162 0.71 13.58 3.57
CA LYS A 162 0.30 13.98 4.92
C LYS A 162 -0.06 12.78 5.79
N ALA A 163 0.11 12.96 7.10
CA ALA A 163 -0.50 12.08 8.09
C ALA A 163 -1.95 12.50 8.38
N CYS A 164 -2.80 11.53 8.65
CA CYS A 164 -4.17 11.79 9.05
C CYS A 164 -4.22 12.47 10.43
N GLU A 165 -5.01 13.55 10.58
CA GLU A 165 -5.23 14.25 11.84
C GLU A 165 -6.33 13.59 12.71
N GLY A 166 -6.83 12.41 12.34
CA GLY A 166 -7.77 11.65 13.14
C GLY A 166 -7.12 11.18 14.44
N HIS A 167 -7.88 11.22 15.55
CA HIS A 167 -7.40 10.70 16.83
C HIS A 167 -6.97 9.24 16.68
N ASN A 168 -5.76 8.90 17.09
CA ASN A 168 -5.12 7.59 16.98
C ASN A 168 -4.97 7.02 15.54
N CYS A 169 -5.27 7.80 14.49
CA CYS A 169 -5.10 7.34 13.12
C CYS A 169 -3.64 7.42 12.70
N THR A 170 -3.09 6.32 12.17
CA THR A 170 -1.69 6.20 11.74
C THR A 170 -1.51 6.29 10.22
N MET A 171 -2.60 6.49 9.48
CA MET A 171 -2.60 6.44 8.01
C MET A 171 -1.96 7.67 7.39
N LEU A 172 -1.22 7.44 6.30
CA LEU A 172 -0.69 8.46 5.41
C LEU A 172 -1.56 8.52 4.14
N PHE A 173 -1.63 9.68 3.51
CA PHE A 173 -2.33 9.87 2.24
C PHE A 173 -1.69 10.98 1.41
N ALA A 174 -1.88 10.97 0.10
CA ALA A 174 -1.55 12.07 -0.78
C ALA A 174 -2.75 13.03 -0.89
N ASP A 175 -2.50 14.33 -0.75
CA ASP A 175 -3.55 15.36 -0.85
C ASP A 175 -3.52 16.00 -2.23
N HIS A 176 -4.31 15.47 -3.15
CA HIS A 176 -4.48 16.00 -4.51
C HIS A 176 -5.52 17.12 -4.62
N THR A 177 -6.08 17.59 -3.49
CA THR A 177 -7.05 18.68 -3.53
C THR A 177 -6.37 19.99 -3.94
N ARG A 178 -7.07 20.84 -4.70
CA ARG A 178 -6.55 22.11 -5.24
C ARG A 178 -5.91 23.01 -4.16
N ARG A 179 -6.47 23.02 -2.94
CA ARG A 179 -5.98 23.84 -1.81
C ARG A 179 -5.10 23.06 -0.85
N ARG A 180 -4.84 21.79 -1.10
CA ARG A 180 -4.15 20.88 -0.18
C ARG A 180 -4.66 20.97 1.26
N ALA A 181 -6.00 21.05 1.41
CA ALA A 181 -6.67 21.25 2.70
C ALA A 181 -7.24 19.96 3.31
N ARG A 182 -6.99 18.80 2.69
CA ARG A 182 -7.40 17.50 3.23
C ARG A 182 -6.64 17.23 4.53
N ARG A 183 -7.38 16.93 5.60
CA ARG A 183 -6.86 16.69 6.95
C ARG A 183 -7.02 15.23 7.38
N TRP A 184 -7.91 14.49 6.76
CA TRP A 184 -8.25 13.11 7.13
C TRP A 184 -8.06 12.16 5.96
N CYS A 185 -7.57 10.94 6.27
CA CYS A 185 -7.41 9.88 5.28
C CYS A 185 -8.73 9.54 4.58
N ILE A 186 -9.83 9.58 5.33
CA ILE A 186 -11.19 9.45 4.78
C ILE A 186 -12.17 10.25 5.63
N MET A 187 -13.06 11.02 4.97
CA MET A 187 -14.03 11.85 5.64
C MET A 187 -15.08 11.01 6.39
N ALA A 188 -15.51 9.90 5.80
CA ALA A 188 -16.56 9.04 6.37
C ALA A 188 -16.19 8.43 7.73
N VAL A 189 -14.90 8.24 8.01
CA VAL A 189 -14.43 7.70 9.31
C VAL A 189 -13.77 8.80 10.12
N CYS A 190 -12.56 9.21 9.81
CA CYS A 190 -11.78 10.15 10.63
C CYS A 190 -12.38 11.55 10.66
N GLY A 191 -12.91 12.05 9.53
CA GLY A 191 -13.56 13.35 9.47
C GLY A 191 -14.84 13.41 10.32
N ASN A 192 -15.70 12.40 10.22
CA ASN A 192 -16.95 12.34 11.00
C ASN A 192 -16.68 12.18 12.50
N ARG A 193 -15.67 11.38 12.90
CA ARG A 193 -15.26 11.27 14.30
C ARG A 193 -14.76 12.61 14.85
N ALA A 194 -13.95 13.33 14.09
CA ALA A 194 -13.47 14.65 14.49
C ALA A 194 -14.63 15.64 14.69
N LYS A 195 -15.63 15.65 13.79
CA LYS A 195 -16.84 16.47 13.92
C LYS A 195 -17.64 16.11 15.18
N GLN A 196 -17.84 14.82 15.44
CA GLN A 196 -18.57 14.34 16.62
C GLN A 196 -17.84 14.70 17.92
N ALA A 197 -16.50 14.57 17.95
CA ALA A 197 -15.70 14.95 19.11
C ALA A 197 -15.80 16.46 19.37
N ALA A 198 -15.68 17.29 18.33
CA ALA A 198 -15.85 18.74 18.45
C ALA A 198 -17.27 19.15 18.92
N HIS A 199 -18.29 18.42 18.49
CA HIS A 199 -19.68 18.65 18.96
C HIS A 199 -19.82 18.32 20.44
N ARG A 200 -19.34 17.15 20.89
CA ARG A 200 -19.38 16.77 22.33
C ARG A 200 -18.64 17.77 23.21
N ASN A 201 -17.46 18.24 22.78
CA ASN A 201 -16.69 19.22 23.55
C ASN A 201 -17.43 20.56 23.68
N ARG A 202 -18.11 21.03 22.62
CA ARG A 202 -18.94 22.25 22.67
C ARG A 202 -20.14 22.12 23.62
N LEU A 203 -20.74 20.93 23.73
CA LEU A 203 -21.82 20.71 24.68
C LEU A 203 -21.30 20.75 26.14
N LYS A 204 -20.12 20.13 26.40
CA LYS A 204 -19.52 20.15 27.75
C LYS A 204 -19.10 21.55 28.21
N SER A 205 -18.64 22.41 27.28
CA SER A 205 -18.22 23.77 27.62
C SER A 205 -19.38 24.75 27.81
N ARG A 206 -20.65 24.32 27.61
CA ARG A 206 -21.88 25.11 27.85
C ARG A 206 -22.61 24.74 29.15
N GLN A 207 -22.11 23.72 29.84
CA GLN A 207 -22.54 23.32 31.20
C GLN A 207 -21.60 23.87 32.26
#